data_3c9ea9073e19688f9389f517302d1fa9
#
_entry.id   3c9ea9073e19688f9389f517302d1fa9
#
_cell.length_a   1.000
_cell.length_b   1.000
_cell.length_c   1.000
_cell.angle_alpha   90.00
_cell.angle_beta   90.00
_cell.angle_gamma   90.00
#
_symmetry.space_group_name_H-M   'P 1'
#
loop_
_entity.id
_entity.type
_entity.pdbx_description
1 polymer ?
#
loop_
_entity_poly.entity_id
_entity_poly.type
_entity_poly.pdbx_seq_one_letter_code
_entity_poly.pdbx_strand_id
1 'polypeptide(L)'
;MKKNFHFYADPGHGWLAVKKHCLRSFGIASQITPYSYQRGDTAYLEEDCDLSVFLAALKEADIEADIRTHHTDRRSRIRGYESYRCDDSGLCKIEKVSEGRWLVRNAEDERIGEVFGIKGRFQAQTMRGVFVANGRTLYMAANLLSSAHYHVVATVRDPRTNEGMKGAPTMGYCTESRDIALHQARQWASDGYWSSVYDKVSGEAIYDFSPKGGVCGLHAQQVVASH
;
A
#
# COMPACT_ATOMS: atom_id res chain seq x y z
N MET A 1 13.46 -8.31 5.01
CA MET A 1 12.49 -7.99 6.10
C MET A 1 11.78 -9.26 6.49
N LYS A 2 11.58 -9.54 7.83
CA LYS A 2 10.95 -10.79 8.30
C LYS A 2 9.48 -10.54 8.66
N LYS A 3 8.56 -11.43 8.25
CA LYS A 3 7.11 -11.39 8.60
C LYS A 3 6.66 -12.72 9.15
N ASN A 4 5.79 -12.67 10.18
CA ASN A 4 5.26 -13.85 10.87
C ASN A 4 3.95 -14.30 10.23
N PHE A 5 3.81 -15.61 10.03
CA PHE A 5 2.61 -16.26 9.51
C PHE A 5 2.24 -17.47 10.38
N HIS A 6 1.00 -17.89 10.30
CA HIS A 6 0.50 -19.09 10.99
C HIS A 6 0.08 -20.13 9.97
N PHE A 7 0.63 -21.32 10.10
CA PHE A 7 0.26 -22.49 9.30
C PHE A 7 -0.54 -23.45 10.18
N TYR A 8 -1.69 -23.87 9.71
CA TYR A 8 -2.58 -24.78 10.42
C TYR A 8 -2.67 -26.09 9.65
N ALA A 9 -2.33 -27.21 10.31
CA ALA A 9 -2.38 -28.54 9.72
C ALA A 9 -3.36 -29.44 10.48
N ASP A 10 -4.06 -30.27 9.75
CA ASP A 10 -4.80 -31.44 10.24
C ASP A 10 -4.27 -32.73 9.58
N PRO A 11 -4.77 -33.94 9.89
CA PRO A 11 -4.21 -35.18 9.35
C PRO A 11 -4.23 -35.30 7.82
N GLY A 12 -4.95 -34.44 7.11
CA GLY A 12 -5.11 -34.57 5.67
C GLY A 12 -4.59 -33.37 4.87
N HIS A 13 -4.51 -32.17 5.46
CA HIS A 13 -4.12 -30.95 4.76
C HIS A 13 -3.57 -29.87 5.68
N GLY A 14 -2.92 -28.85 5.06
CA GLY A 14 -2.41 -27.67 5.72
C GLY A 14 -2.82 -26.37 5.04
N TRP A 15 -2.88 -25.29 5.81
CA TRP A 15 -3.28 -23.96 5.33
C TRP A 15 -2.44 -22.87 5.95
N LEU A 16 -1.88 -21.99 5.14
CA LEU A 16 -1.23 -20.77 5.61
C LEU A 16 -2.26 -19.64 5.73
N ALA A 17 -2.40 -19.07 6.93
CA ALA A 17 -3.25 -17.90 7.14
C ALA A 17 -2.56 -16.63 6.65
N VAL A 18 -3.16 -15.96 5.68
CA VAL A 18 -2.65 -14.73 5.05
C VAL A 18 -3.76 -13.69 5.00
N LYS A 19 -3.46 -12.45 5.32
CA LYS A 19 -4.42 -11.36 5.15
C LYS A 19 -4.69 -11.10 3.67
N LYS A 20 -5.98 -10.97 3.27
CA LYS A 20 -6.37 -10.74 1.87
C LYS A 20 -5.70 -9.51 1.26
N HIS A 21 -5.50 -8.44 2.06
CA HIS A 21 -4.78 -7.27 1.58
C HIS A 21 -3.32 -7.58 1.17
N CYS A 22 -2.67 -8.56 1.82
CA CYS A 22 -1.33 -8.99 1.41
C CYS A 22 -1.36 -9.65 0.04
N LEU A 23 -2.36 -10.51 -0.25
CA LEU A 23 -2.52 -11.13 -1.57
C LEU A 23 -2.71 -10.07 -2.66
N ARG A 24 -3.53 -9.05 -2.38
CA ARG A 24 -3.71 -7.90 -3.27
C ARG A 24 -2.42 -7.11 -3.46
N SER A 25 -1.71 -6.82 -2.36
CA SER A 25 -0.44 -6.06 -2.41
C SER A 25 0.65 -6.73 -3.24
N PHE A 26 0.60 -8.06 -3.35
CA PHE A 26 1.51 -8.83 -4.21
C PHE A 26 0.95 -9.07 -5.62
N GLY A 27 -0.30 -8.69 -5.89
CA GLY A 27 -0.97 -8.91 -7.18
C GLY A 27 -1.27 -10.38 -7.48
N ILE A 28 -1.39 -11.20 -6.44
CA ILE A 28 -1.64 -12.65 -6.57
C ILE A 28 -3.03 -13.08 -6.12
N ALA A 29 -3.88 -12.12 -5.71
CA ALA A 29 -5.21 -12.44 -5.20
C ALA A 29 -6.06 -13.26 -6.20
N SER A 30 -6.01 -12.93 -7.49
CA SER A 30 -6.70 -13.64 -8.56
C SER A 30 -6.06 -14.99 -8.94
N GLN A 31 -4.84 -15.26 -8.46
CA GLN A 31 -4.14 -16.53 -8.71
C GLN A 31 -4.47 -17.59 -7.67
N ILE A 32 -5.06 -17.18 -6.53
CA ILE A 32 -5.45 -18.10 -5.47
C ILE A 32 -6.70 -18.86 -5.88
N THR A 33 -6.63 -20.17 -5.76
CA THR A 33 -7.68 -21.10 -6.21
C THR A 33 -8.81 -21.23 -5.18
N PRO A 34 -10.00 -21.72 -5.58
CA PRO A 34 -11.09 -22.05 -4.66
C PRO A 34 -10.80 -23.24 -3.72
N TYR A 35 -9.67 -23.94 -3.87
CA TYR A 35 -9.21 -24.97 -2.94
C TYR A 35 -8.76 -24.36 -1.60
N SER A 36 -8.32 -23.10 -1.61
CA SER A 36 -8.11 -22.31 -0.41
C SER A 36 -9.43 -21.86 0.20
N TYR A 37 -9.39 -21.48 1.47
CA TYR A 37 -10.56 -21.01 2.20
C TYR A 37 -10.42 -19.56 2.59
N GLN A 38 -11.53 -18.94 3.03
CA GLN A 38 -11.54 -17.57 3.55
C GLN A 38 -12.51 -17.40 4.71
N ARG A 39 -12.14 -16.48 5.64
CA ARG A 39 -13.02 -16.03 6.71
C ARG A 39 -12.67 -14.58 7.05
N GLY A 40 -13.65 -13.68 6.88
CA GLY A 40 -13.43 -12.25 7.04
C GLY A 40 -12.31 -11.75 6.11
N ASP A 41 -11.32 -11.06 6.66
CA ASP A 41 -10.16 -10.49 5.95
C ASP A 41 -8.98 -11.47 5.75
N THR A 42 -9.14 -12.73 6.16
CA THR A 42 -8.08 -13.74 6.11
C THR A 42 -8.39 -14.82 5.07
N ALA A 43 -7.42 -15.09 4.21
CA ALA A 43 -7.36 -16.25 3.36
C ALA A 43 -6.51 -17.34 4.04
N TYR A 44 -6.89 -18.59 3.83
CA TYR A 44 -6.21 -19.79 4.31
C TYR A 44 -5.74 -20.56 3.07
N LEU A 45 -4.49 -20.32 2.69
CA LEU A 45 -3.90 -20.85 1.45
C LEU A 45 -3.58 -22.32 1.62
N GLU A 46 -4.16 -23.14 0.76
CA GLU A 46 -3.97 -24.59 0.77
C GLU A 46 -2.52 -24.94 0.37
N GLU A 47 -1.93 -25.94 1.08
CA GLU A 47 -0.49 -26.21 1.02
C GLU A 47 -0.01 -26.71 -0.34
N ASP A 48 -0.78 -27.55 -1.03
CA ASP A 48 -0.39 -28.15 -2.30
C ASP A 48 -0.65 -27.23 -3.50
N CYS A 49 -1.62 -26.30 -3.38
CA CYS A 49 -2.05 -25.46 -4.49
C CYS A 49 -1.50 -24.03 -4.41
N ASP A 50 -1.76 -23.31 -3.32
CA ASP A 50 -1.65 -21.84 -3.28
C ASP A 50 -0.53 -21.32 -2.40
N LEU A 51 -0.04 -22.13 -1.45
CA LEU A 51 1.05 -21.75 -0.56
C LEU A 51 2.31 -21.37 -1.35
N SER A 52 2.64 -22.16 -2.37
CA SER A 52 3.82 -21.92 -3.20
C SER A 52 3.77 -20.59 -3.96
N VAL A 53 2.58 -20.17 -4.43
CA VAL A 53 2.34 -18.89 -5.10
C VAL A 53 2.67 -17.74 -4.16
N PHE A 54 2.21 -17.81 -2.90
CA PHE A 54 2.45 -16.79 -1.91
C PHE A 54 3.93 -16.71 -1.47
N LEU A 55 4.58 -17.86 -1.26
CA LEU A 55 6.00 -17.91 -0.91
C LEU A 55 6.89 -17.36 -2.04
N ALA A 56 6.54 -17.64 -3.30
CA ALA A 56 7.23 -17.08 -4.44
C ALA A 56 7.12 -15.54 -4.48
N ALA A 57 5.93 -14.99 -4.21
CA ALA A 57 5.71 -13.55 -4.13
C ALA A 57 6.50 -12.88 -2.98
N LEU A 58 6.58 -13.53 -1.82
CA LEU A 58 7.43 -13.06 -0.71
C LEU A 58 8.90 -13.03 -1.10
N LYS A 59 9.38 -14.10 -1.74
CA LYS A 59 10.77 -14.20 -2.22
C LYS A 59 11.10 -13.12 -3.25
N GLU A 60 10.18 -12.84 -4.16
CA GLU A 60 10.35 -11.76 -5.14
C GLU A 60 10.44 -10.38 -4.49
N ALA A 61 9.69 -10.17 -3.40
CA ALA A 61 9.70 -8.94 -2.62
C ALA A 61 10.86 -8.85 -1.60
N ASP A 62 11.75 -9.85 -1.54
CA ASP A 62 12.83 -9.96 -0.54
C ASP A 62 12.29 -9.93 0.91
N ILE A 63 11.20 -10.67 1.14
CA ILE A 63 10.58 -10.83 2.46
C ILE A 63 10.76 -12.28 2.91
N GLU A 64 11.36 -12.45 4.07
CA GLU A 64 11.50 -13.75 4.73
C GLU A 64 10.23 -14.09 5.51
N ALA A 65 9.69 -15.30 5.32
CA ALA A 65 8.56 -15.80 6.09
C ALA A 65 9.02 -16.52 7.35
N ASP A 66 8.51 -16.11 8.51
CA ASP A 66 8.61 -16.87 9.77
C ASP A 66 7.27 -17.59 9.99
N ILE A 67 7.25 -18.90 9.79
CA ILE A 67 6.02 -19.68 9.79
C ILE A 67 5.93 -20.48 11.11
N ARG A 68 4.89 -20.17 11.89
CA ARG A 68 4.55 -20.95 13.09
C ARG A 68 3.50 -21.98 12.75
N THR A 69 3.82 -23.25 12.92
CA THR A 69 2.91 -24.37 12.64
C THR A 69 2.06 -24.69 13.86
N HIS A 70 0.76 -24.86 13.62
CA HIS A 70 -0.24 -25.35 14.55
C HIS A 70 -0.81 -26.65 14.02
N HIS A 71 -0.65 -27.74 14.74
CA HIS A 71 -1.15 -29.07 14.37
C HIS A 71 -2.35 -29.46 15.23
N THR A 72 -3.30 -30.16 14.63
CA THR A 72 -4.40 -30.82 15.32
C THR A 72 -4.64 -32.20 14.74
N ASP A 73 -4.86 -33.21 15.60
CA ASP A 73 -5.22 -34.58 15.19
C ASP A 73 -6.70 -34.70 14.80
N ARG A 74 -7.47 -33.63 14.90
CA ARG A 74 -8.87 -33.56 14.54
C ARG A 74 -9.03 -32.78 13.24
N ARG A 75 -10.15 -33.04 12.54
CA ARG A 75 -10.54 -32.23 11.37
C ARG A 75 -10.54 -30.74 11.71
N SER A 76 -9.78 -29.95 10.96
CA SER A 76 -9.67 -28.51 11.15
C SER A 76 -10.99 -27.80 10.88
N ARG A 77 -11.28 -26.75 11.66
CA ARG A 77 -12.42 -25.83 11.41
C ARG A 77 -12.30 -25.10 10.07
N ILE A 78 -11.09 -24.95 9.55
CA ILE A 78 -10.81 -24.25 8.29
C ILE A 78 -11.58 -24.94 7.14
N ARG A 79 -11.74 -26.25 7.16
CA ARG A 79 -12.52 -27.00 6.16
C ARG A 79 -14.03 -26.66 6.12
N GLY A 80 -14.54 -25.93 7.09
CA GLY A 80 -15.90 -25.42 7.15
C GLY A 80 -16.01 -23.94 6.80
N TYR A 81 -14.93 -23.28 6.41
CA TYR A 81 -14.96 -21.90 5.95
C TYR A 81 -15.41 -21.84 4.48
N GLU A 82 -15.73 -20.66 4.01
CA GLU A 82 -16.05 -20.42 2.61
C GLU A 82 -14.82 -20.66 1.73
N SER A 83 -15.01 -21.26 0.56
CA SER A 83 -13.98 -21.32 -0.47
C SER A 83 -13.50 -19.90 -0.82
N TYR A 84 -12.20 -19.76 -1.04
CA TYR A 84 -11.64 -18.49 -1.42
C TYR A 84 -12.27 -17.97 -2.72
N ARG A 85 -12.60 -16.69 -2.71
CA ARG A 85 -13.02 -15.94 -3.89
C ARG A 85 -12.20 -14.66 -3.92
N CYS A 86 -11.60 -14.37 -5.05
CA CYS A 86 -11.00 -13.07 -5.27
C CYS A 86 -12.10 -12.02 -5.26
N ASP A 87 -11.97 -11.06 -4.36
CA ASP A 87 -12.76 -9.85 -4.41
C ASP A 87 -11.90 -8.81 -5.15
N ASP A 88 -12.22 -8.59 -6.41
CA ASP A 88 -11.53 -7.64 -7.27
C ASP A 88 -11.97 -6.18 -6.99
N SER A 89 -12.92 -5.98 -6.09
CA SER A 89 -13.32 -4.64 -5.67
C SER A 89 -12.14 -3.90 -5.04
N GLY A 90 -11.74 -2.80 -5.66
CA GLY A 90 -10.61 -1.97 -5.23
C GLY A 90 -9.23 -2.42 -5.71
N LEU A 91 -9.12 -3.44 -6.57
CA LEU A 91 -7.87 -3.71 -7.28
C LEU A 91 -7.64 -2.65 -8.35
N CYS A 92 -6.45 -2.06 -8.33
CA CYS A 92 -6.05 -1.18 -9.42
C CYS A 92 -5.69 -2.00 -10.66
N LYS A 93 -6.07 -1.49 -11.83
CA LYS A 93 -5.63 -2.01 -13.12
C LYS A 93 -4.27 -1.40 -13.45
N ILE A 94 -3.33 -2.24 -13.88
CA ILE A 94 -1.96 -1.83 -14.20
C ILE A 94 -1.69 -2.13 -15.65
N GLU A 95 -1.36 -1.10 -16.42
CA GLU A 95 -1.06 -1.16 -17.84
C GLU A 95 0.41 -0.81 -18.08
N LYS A 96 1.18 -1.68 -18.72
CA LYS A 96 2.58 -1.40 -19.09
C LYS A 96 2.61 -0.41 -20.24
N VAL A 97 3.20 0.77 -20.00
CA VAL A 97 3.37 1.84 -21.02
C VAL A 97 4.70 1.69 -21.76
N SER A 98 5.77 1.40 -21.01
CA SER A 98 7.11 1.16 -21.56
C SER A 98 7.92 0.34 -20.55
N GLU A 99 9.17 0.03 -20.89
CA GLU A 99 10.04 -0.63 -19.92
C GLU A 99 10.24 0.25 -18.69
N GLY A 100 9.98 -0.33 -17.50
CA GLY A 100 10.09 0.36 -16.22
C GLY A 100 9.01 1.42 -15.94
N ARG A 101 7.91 1.48 -16.73
CA ARG A 101 6.82 2.44 -16.55
C ARG A 101 5.45 1.81 -16.75
N TRP A 102 4.56 2.01 -15.79
CA TRP A 102 3.19 1.48 -15.79
C TRP A 102 2.19 2.57 -15.42
N LEU A 103 1.07 2.60 -16.11
CA LEU A 103 -0.10 3.40 -15.78
C LEU A 103 -0.97 2.63 -14.79
N VAL A 104 -1.51 3.33 -13.80
CA VAL A 104 -2.41 2.76 -12.79
C VAL A 104 -3.78 3.40 -12.90
N ARG A 105 -4.81 2.55 -12.93
CA ARG A 105 -6.23 2.95 -12.93
C ARG A 105 -6.92 2.40 -11.70
N ASN A 106 -7.95 3.10 -11.22
CA ASN A 106 -8.86 2.61 -10.17
C ASN A 106 -9.90 1.63 -10.74
N ALA A 107 -10.85 1.20 -9.90
CA ALA A 107 -11.93 0.29 -10.29
C ALA A 107 -12.87 0.92 -11.33
N GLU A 108 -13.03 2.24 -11.30
CA GLU A 108 -13.85 3.04 -12.23
C GLU A 108 -13.13 3.33 -13.56
N ASP A 109 -11.95 2.74 -13.78
CA ASP A 109 -11.10 2.90 -14.97
C ASP A 109 -10.46 4.29 -15.13
N GLU A 110 -10.50 5.11 -14.08
CA GLU A 110 -9.86 6.41 -14.07
C GLU A 110 -8.35 6.28 -13.83
N ARG A 111 -7.57 7.10 -14.52
CA ARG A 111 -6.11 7.17 -14.33
C ARG A 111 -5.80 7.86 -13.00
N ILE A 112 -5.19 7.13 -12.07
CA ILE A 112 -4.87 7.64 -10.74
C ILE A 112 -3.38 7.94 -10.54
N GLY A 113 -2.53 7.40 -11.38
CA GLY A 113 -1.10 7.65 -11.30
C GLY A 113 -0.28 6.73 -12.18
N GLU A 114 1.03 6.77 -11.95
CA GLU A 114 2.00 5.94 -12.64
C GLU A 114 2.95 5.28 -11.64
N VAL A 115 3.49 4.12 -12.02
CA VAL A 115 4.56 3.46 -11.29
C VAL A 115 5.78 3.38 -12.20
N PHE A 116 6.92 3.71 -11.63
CA PHE A 116 8.22 3.63 -12.30
C PHE A 116 9.13 2.69 -11.54
N GLY A 117 10.02 2.01 -12.22
CA GLY A 117 11.07 1.27 -11.55
C GLY A 117 11.49 -0.01 -12.24
N ILE A 118 12.31 -0.73 -11.51
CA ILE A 118 12.84 -2.05 -11.89
C ILE A 118 12.57 -3.01 -10.74
N LYS A 119 12.77 -4.30 -10.98
CA LYS A 119 12.55 -5.36 -9.98
C LYS A 119 13.10 -4.99 -8.59
N GLY A 120 12.24 -5.01 -7.58
CA GLY A 120 12.58 -4.71 -6.19
C GLY A 120 12.62 -3.22 -5.81
N ARG A 121 12.45 -2.30 -6.79
CA ARG A 121 12.45 -0.85 -6.55
C ARG A 121 11.43 -0.16 -7.45
N PHE A 122 10.22 -0.01 -6.97
CA PHE A 122 9.13 0.64 -7.67
C PHE A 122 8.74 1.93 -6.95
N GLN A 123 8.51 2.99 -7.71
CA GLN A 123 8.08 4.29 -7.20
C GLN A 123 6.73 4.63 -7.82
N ALA A 124 5.77 4.98 -6.99
CA ALA A 124 4.46 5.44 -7.41
C ALA A 124 4.38 6.96 -7.36
N GLN A 125 3.77 7.56 -8.38
CA GLN A 125 3.45 8.99 -8.40
C GLN A 125 2.04 9.22 -8.93
N THR A 126 1.41 10.30 -8.47
CA THR A 126 0.10 10.72 -9.00
C THR A 126 0.21 11.18 -10.45
N MET A 127 -0.94 11.37 -11.13
CA MET A 127 -0.98 11.95 -12.47
C MET A 127 -0.39 13.37 -12.56
N ARG A 128 -0.26 14.08 -11.42
CA ARG A 128 0.40 15.39 -11.33
C ARG A 128 1.90 15.28 -11.07
N GLY A 129 2.47 14.08 -11.09
CA GLY A 129 3.89 13.85 -10.84
C GLY A 129 4.31 13.92 -9.37
N VAL A 130 3.36 13.95 -8.43
CA VAL A 130 3.68 13.94 -7.00
C VAL A 130 4.07 12.53 -6.60
N PHE A 131 5.28 12.37 -6.09
CA PHE A 131 5.76 11.11 -5.53
C PHE A 131 4.88 10.67 -4.35
N VAL A 132 4.45 9.43 -4.37
CA VAL A 132 3.51 8.90 -3.38
C VAL A 132 4.18 7.89 -2.46
N ALA A 133 4.87 6.91 -3.03
CA ALA A 133 5.45 5.84 -2.23
C ALA A 133 6.47 5.00 -3.00
N ASN A 134 7.28 4.27 -2.25
CA ASN A 134 8.12 3.19 -2.74
C ASN A 134 7.46 1.84 -2.46
N GLY A 135 7.47 0.94 -3.42
CA GLY A 135 7.05 -0.45 -3.28
C GLY A 135 8.16 -1.43 -3.65
N ARG A 136 8.20 -2.57 -3.00
CA ARG A 136 9.11 -3.67 -3.38
C ARG A 136 8.60 -4.43 -4.60
N THR A 137 7.29 -4.43 -4.80
CA THR A 137 6.66 -4.95 -6.03
C THR A 137 5.88 -3.84 -6.73
N LEU A 138 5.64 -4.03 -8.02
CA LEU A 138 4.80 -3.15 -8.84
C LEU A 138 3.41 -2.96 -8.21
N TYR A 139 2.79 -4.04 -7.76
CA TYR A 139 1.46 -4.04 -7.15
C TYR A 139 1.43 -3.33 -5.80
N MET A 140 2.48 -3.46 -4.97
CA MET A 140 2.57 -2.69 -3.72
C MET A 140 2.58 -1.19 -3.99
N ALA A 141 3.37 -0.75 -4.96
CA ALA A 141 3.44 0.66 -5.34
C ALA A 141 2.10 1.16 -5.93
N ALA A 142 1.48 0.38 -6.81
CA ALA A 142 0.21 0.72 -7.43
C ALA A 142 -0.96 0.76 -6.42
N ASN A 143 -1.03 -0.19 -5.49
CA ASN A 143 -2.07 -0.23 -4.45
C ASN A 143 -1.99 0.98 -3.51
N LEU A 144 -0.81 1.51 -3.24
CA LEU A 144 -0.66 2.75 -2.47
C LEU A 144 -1.30 3.95 -3.19
N LEU A 145 -1.36 3.94 -4.52
CA LEU A 145 -2.10 4.94 -5.27
C LEU A 145 -3.62 4.79 -5.13
N SER A 146 -4.14 3.58 -5.02
CA SER A 146 -5.59 3.33 -4.98
C SER A 146 -6.19 3.40 -3.58
N SER A 147 -5.48 2.96 -2.55
CA SER A 147 -6.00 2.82 -1.18
C SER A 147 -5.84 4.06 -0.31
N ALA A 148 -4.93 4.97 -0.64
CA ALA A 148 -4.67 6.12 0.20
C ALA A 148 -5.64 7.28 -0.09
N HIS A 149 -6.21 7.88 0.97
CA HIS A 149 -7.00 9.10 0.88
C HIS A 149 -6.15 10.37 1.02
N TYR A 150 -5.04 10.28 1.74
CA TYR A 150 -4.15 11.40 2.03
C TYR A 150 -2.73 11.12 1.56
N HIS A 151 -2.13 12.12 0.90
CA HIS A 151 -0.72 12.12 0.56
C HIS A 151 0.01 13.15 1.40
N VAL A 152 1.09 12.74 2.03
CA VAL A 152 2.00 13.64 2.72
C VAL A 152 3.27 13.74 1.88
N VAL A 153 3.68 14.94 1.59
CA VAL A 153 4.92 15.21 0.82
C VAL A 153 5.81 16.13 1.65
N ALA A 154 7.09 15.84 1.67
CA ALA A 154 8.06 16.72 2.29
C ALA A 154 9.18 17.08 1.31
N THR A 155 9.59 18.36 1.34
CA THR A 155 10.63 18.92 0.48
C THR A 155 11.61 19.75 1.31
N VAL A 156 12.83 19.91 0.82
CA VAL A 156 13.84 20.76 1.45
C VAL A 156 13.63 22.26 1.15
N ARG A 157 12.82 22.60 0.15
CA ARG A 157 12.50 23.97 -0.27
C ARG A 157 11.00 24.21 -0.14
N ASP A 158 10.62 25.47 0.01
CA ASP A 158 9.20 25.85 0.07
C ASP A 158 8.48 25.44 -1.24
N PRO A 159 7.53 24.50 -1.19
CA PRO A 159 6.82 24.03 -2.36
C PRO A 159 5.89 25.08 -2.99
N ARG A 160 5.61 26.18 -2.29
CA ARG A 160 4.77 27.28 -2.78
C ARG A 160 5.53 28.19 -3.76
N THR A 161 6.86 28.08 -3.82
CA THR A 161 7.66 28.79 -4.80
C THR A 161 7.75 27.98 -6.10
N ASN A 162 7.73 28.64 -7.25
CA ASN A 162 7.85 27.96 -8.56
C ASN A 162 9.17 27.15 -8.70
N GLU A 163 10.16 27.44 -7.89
CA GLU A 163 11.45 26.74 -7.86
C GLU A 163 11.48 25.62 -6.81
N GLY A 164 10.54 25.60 -5.86
CA GLY A 164 10.54 24.68 -4.71
C GLY A 164 10.44 23.21 -5.08
N MET A 165 9.80 22.89 -6.20
CA MET A 165 9.60 21.52 -6.65
C MET A 165 10.66 21.02 -7.64
N LYS A 166 11.48 21.90 -8.24
CA LYS A 166 12.50 21.52 -9.21
C LYS A 166 13.74 20.95 -8.52
N GLY A 167 13.93 19.63 -8.65
CA GLY A 167 15.15 18.95 -8.18
C GLY A 167 15.34 18.86 -6.67
N ALA A 168 14.33 19.19 -5.88
CA ALA A 168 14.37 18.99 -4.44
C ALA A 168 14.14 17.51 -4.10
N PRO A 169 14.92 16.91 -3.18
CA PRO A 169 14.60 15.58 -2.66
C PRO A 169 13.21 15.63 -2.03
N THR A 170 12.32 14.74 -2.48
CA THR A 170 10.97 14.62 -1.95
C THR A 170 10.83 13.31 -1.20
N MET A 171 10.24 13.38 -0.02
CA MET A 171 9.74 12.22 0.72
C MET A 171 8.23 12.18 0.54
N GLY A 172 7.67 10.98 0.45
CA GLY A 172 6.24 10.78 0.30
C GLY A 172 5.73 9.70 1.23
N TYR A 173 4.53 9.89 1.74
CA TYR A 173 3.81 8.94 2.59
C TYR A 173 2.33 8.98 2.24
N CYS A 174 1.69 7.81 2.21
CA CYS A 174 0.27 7.69 1.91
C CYS A 174 -0.44 6.95 3.03
N THR A 175 -1.64 7.41 3.36
CA THR A 175 -2.49 6.80 4.39
C THR A 175 -3.97 7.07 4.12
N GLU A 176 -4.83 6.21 4.67
CA GLU A 176 -6.27 6.42 4.70
C GLU A 176 -6.68 7.35 5.86
N SER A 177 -5.82 7.52 6.85
CA SER A 177 -6.11 8.30 8.06
C SER A 177 -5.55 9.72 7.97
N ARG A 178 -6.44 10.71 8.13
CA ARG A 178 -6.09 12.12 8.21
C ARG A 178 -5.14 12.42 9.38
N ASP A 179 -5.40 11.81 10.54
CA ASP A 179 -4.59 12.04 11.74
C ASP A 179 -3.16 11.51 11.58
N ILE A 180 -3.01 10.34 10.96
CA ILE A 180 -1.70 9.78 10.64
C ILE A 180 -0.99 10.67 9.62
N ALA A 181 -1.69 11.18 8.61
CA ALA A 181 -1.12 12.10 7.62
C ALA A 181 -0.61 13.38 8.27
N LEU A 182 -1.42 13.99 9.15
CA LEU A 182 -1.04 15.19 9.89
C LEU A 182 0.13 14.94 10.84
N HIS A 183 0.15 13.81 11.53
CA HIS A 183 1.25 13.43 12.41
C HIS A 183 2.56 13.32 11.63
N GLN A 184 2.55 12.62 10.51
CA GLN A 184 3.73 12.46 9.65
C GLN A 184 4.23 13.79 9.08
N ALA A 185 3.30 14.65 8.65
CA ALA A 185 3.67 15.97 8.13
C ALA A 185 4.32 16.85 9.20
N ARG A 186 3.78 16.86 10.41
CA ARG A 186 4.35 17.60 11.55
C ARG A 186 5.73 17.07 11.94
N GLN A 187 5.90 15.75 11.94
CA GLN A 187 7.20 15.15 12.22
C GLN A 187 8.25 15.61 11.22
N TRP A 188 7.98 15.52 9.92
CA TRP A 188 8.90 15.99 8.89
C TRP A 188 9.16 17.48 8.96
N ALA A 189 8.16 18.29 9.31
CA ALA A 189 8.37 19.72 9.54
C ALA A 189 9.29 19.97 10.75
N SER A 190 9.15 19.19 11.82
CA SER A 190 10.07 19.25 12.97
C SER A 190 11.50 18.85 12.61
N ASP A 191 11.64 17.92 11.65
CA ASP A 191 12.93 17.48 11.12
C ASP A 191 13.56 18.49 10.13
N GLY A 192 12.89 19.63 9.91
CA GLY A 192 13.41 20.73 9.10
C GLY A 192 12.97 20.75 7.64
N TYR A 193 11.96 19.96 7.27
CA TYR A 193 11.40 19.93 5.92
C TYR A 193 10.14 20.80 5.81
N TRP A 194 9.88 21.32 4.62
CA TRP A 194 8.55 21.77 4.25
C TRP A 194 7.69 20.53 4.00
N SER A 195 6.50 20.46 4.58
CA SER A 195 5.64 19.33 4.38
C SER A 195 4.20 19.75 4.10
N SER A 196 3.53 19.01 3.23
CA SER A 196 2.15 19.27 2.81
C SER A 196 1.34 17.98 2.86
N VAL A 197 0.08 18.10 3.28
CA VAL A 197 -0.91 17.03 3.23
C VAL A 197 -1.90 17.34 2.14
N TYR A 198 -2.05 16.44 1.18
CA TYR A 198 -2.97 16.55 0.07
C TYR A 198 -4.13 15.57 0.23
N ASP A 199 -5.33 16.04 -0.08
CA ASP A 199 -6.46 15.15 -0.37
C ASP A 199 -6.28 14.51 -1.75
N LYS A 200 -6.38 13.19 -1.83
CA LYS A 200 -6.14 12.48 -3.08
C LYS A 200 -7.27 12.67 -4.08
N VAL A 201 -8.50 12.82 -3.60
CA VAL A 201 -9.68 12.92 -4.45
C VAL A 201 -9.73 14.29 -5.12
N SER A 202 -9.57 15.37 -4.34
CA SER A 202 -9.56 16.73 -4.88
C SER A 202 -8.20 17.13 -5.47
N GLY A 203 -7.11 16.50 -4.99
CA GLY A 203 -5.74 16.88 -5.32
C GLY A 203 -5.31 18.20 -4.71
N GLU A 204 -6.09 18.73 -3.76
CA GLU A 204 -5.82 19.99 -3.09
C GLU A 204 -4.95 19.77 -1.84
N ALA A 205 -4.08 20.72 -1.55
CA ALA A 205 -3.36 20.75 -0.29
C ALA A 205 -4.32 21.16 0.83
N ILE A 206 -4.45 20.28 1.83
CA ILE A 206 -5.31 20.54 3.00
C ILE A 206 -4.52 21.23 4.12
N TYR A 207 -3.25 20.88 4.26
CA TYR A 207 -2.36 21.46 5.27
C TYR A 207 -0.96 21.62 4.72
N ASP A 208 -0.34 22.76 5.05
CA ASP A 208 1.06 23.03 4.79
C ASP A 208 1.78 23.38 6.08
N PHE A 209 2.95 22.80 6.28
CA PHE A 209 3.79 23.02 7.44
C PHE A 209 5.17 23.54 7.00
N SER A 210 5.62 24.61 7.65
CA SER A 210 6.99 25.10 7.51
C SER A 210 7.98 24.28 8.33
N PRO A 211 9.27 24.31 8.01
CA PRO A 211 10.32 23.83 8.91
C PRO A 211 10.12 24.37 10.33
N LYS A 212 10.33 23.53 11.35
CA LYS A 212 10.05 23.80 12.77
C LYS A 212 8.57 23.68 13.18
N GLY A 213 7.72 23.07 12.36
CA GLY A 213 6.37 22.64 12.74
C GLY A 213 5.29 23.72 12.72
N GLY A 214 5.61 24.94 12.28
CA GLY A 214 4.58 25.99 12.12
C GLY A 214 3.65 25.69 10.94
N VAL A 215 2.32 25.79 11.14
CA VAL A 215 1.37 25.73 10.03
C VAL A 215 1.54 27.00 9.20
N CYS A 216 1.81 26.85 7.90
CA CYS A 216 1.92 27.96 6.97
C CYS A 216 1.15 27.65 5.70
N GLY A 217 0.38 28.57 5.19
CA GLY A 217 -0.34 28.43 3.92
C GLY A 217 -1.80 28.87 3.99
N LEU A 218 -2.46 28.84 2.85
CA LEU A 218 -3.83 29.36 2.64
C LEU A 218 -4.91 28.67 3.50
N HIS A 219 -4.63 27.48 4.05
CA HIS A 219 -5.57 26.67 4.81
C HIS A 219 -5.42 26.76 6.34
N ALA A 220 -4.52 27.63 6.83
CA ALA A 220 -4.33 27.88 8.27
C ALA A 220 -5.64 28.33 8.97
N GLN A 221 -6.57 28.94 8.22
CA GLN A 221 -7.86 29.40 8.76
C GLN A 221 -8.84 28.25 9.06
N GLN A 222 -8.70 27.09 8.44
CA GLN A 222 -9.59 25.93 8.70
C GLN A 222 -9.19 25.13 9.96
N VAL A 223 -7.97 25.31 10.46
CA VAL A 223 -7.48 24.61 11.67
C VAL A 223 -8.07 25.18 12.96
N VAL A 224 -8.51 26.43 12.95
CA VAL A 224 -9.03 27.14 14.14
C VAL A 224 -10.53 26.91 14.36
N ALA A 225 -11.27 26.42 13.35
CA ALA A 225 -12.73 26.26 13.41
C ALA A 225 -13.22 24.86 13.85
N SER A 226 -12.31 23.94 14.23
CA SER A 226 -12.64 22.55 14.61
C SER A 226 -12.22 22.18 16.04
N HIS A 227 -12.29 23.15 16.97
CA HIS A 227 -12.22 22.90 18.43
C HIS A 227 -13.54 23.29 19.10
#